data_882b986bac289904536664a8a25f0444
#
_entry.id   882b986bac289904536664a8a25f0444
#
_cell.length_a   1.000
_cell.length_b   1.000
_cell.length_c   1.000
_cell.angle_alpha   90.00
_cell.angle_beta   90.00
_cell.angle_gamma   90.00
#
_symmetry.space_group_name_H-M   'P 1'
#
loop_
_entity.id
_entity.type
_entity.pdbx_description
1 polymer ?
#
loop_
_entity_poly.entity_id
_entity_poly.type
_entity_poly.pdbx_seq_one_letter_code
_entity_poly.pdbx_strand_id
1 'polypeptide(L)'
;MVATKFGIDRTMGDGQRVLRGEPAYVKRACDASLLRLGIDVIDLYYLHRPPQTTEIEETVGAMAELVSAGKVRHLGLSEVDGGLLRRAHAVHPITAVQSEYSLWAREPETTVLDALRELGVALVAYSPLGRGFLTGTVDPTSLDARDFRRHNPRFSGDALDVNRAIADAVRSVAQRKGVAPAQVALAWVHGQAQRLGVPVVPIPGTKRRTWLEQNVGALNVELTAEDLAELDPLAERAAGARY
;
A
#
# COMPACT_ATOMS: atom_id res chain seq x y z
N MET A 1 -16.02 3.64 6.77
CA MET A 1 -15.56 3.72 5.37
C MET A 1 -15.06 2.36 4.93
N VAL A 2 -15.52 1.88 3.76
CA VAL A 2 -15.11 0.59 3.17
C VAL A 2 -14.41 0.84 1.85
N ALA A 3 -13.18 0.32 1.71
CA ALA A 3 -12.44 0.34 0.47
C ALA A 3 -12.22 -1.10 -0.05
N THR A 4 -12.44 -1.32 -1.34
CA THR A 4 -12.17 -2.62 -1.97
C THR A 4 -11.58 -2.45 -3.37
N LYS A 5 -11.11 -3.54 -3.95
CA LYS A 5 -10.39 -3.54 -5.22
C LYS A 5 -10.96 -4.55 -6.21
N PHE A 6 -10.81 -4.23 -7.51
CA PHE A 6 -11.02 -5.13 -8.63
C PHE A 6 -9.80 -5.13 -9.55
N GLY A 7 -9.80 -5.89 -10.61
CA GLY A 7 -8.77 -5.83 -11.65
C GLY A 7 -7.81 -7.01 -11.64
N ILE A 8 -7.79 -7.85 -10.59
CA ILE A 8 -7.09 -9.14 -10.60
C ILE A 8 -8.14 -10.24 -10.63
N ASP A 9 -8.38 -10.80 -11.80
CA ASP A 9 -9.29 -11.92 -11.97
C ASP A 9 -8.59 -13.25 -11.62
N ARG A 10 -9.21 -14.01 -10.72
CA ARG A 10 -8.73 -15.33 -10.24
C ARG A 10 -9.71 -16.45 -10.60
N THR A 11 -10.72 -16.18 -11.42
CA THR A 11 -11.78 -17.15 -11.76
C THR A 11 -11.30 -18.23 -12.73
N MET A 12 -10.13 -18.00 -13.39
CA MET A 12 -9.54 -18.96 -14.35
C MET A 12 -8.92 -20.21 -13.70
N GLY A 13 -8.91 -20.30 -12.36
CA GLY A 13 -8.31 -21.43 -11.63
C GLY A 13 -6.76 -21.39 -11.60
N ASP A 14 -6.14 -22.41 -11.01
CA ASP A 14 -4.71 -22.72 -10.97
C ASP A 14 -3.76 -21.57 -10.59
N GLY A 15 -4.23 -20.62 -9.76
CA GLY A 15 -3.42 -19.50 -9.31
C GLY A 15 -3.14 -18.44 -10.37
N GLN A 16 -3.68 -18.57 -11.57
CA GLN A 16 -3.54 -17.57 -12.63
C GLN A 16 -4.19 -16.25 -12.20
N ARG A 17 -3.47 -15.17 -12.46
CA ARG A 17 -3.90 -13.80 -12.17
C ARG A 17 -3.98 -13.05 -13.49
N VAL A 18 -5.19 -12.85 -14.00
CA VAL A 18 -5.41 -12.06 -15.20
C VAL A 18 -5.75 -10.63 -14.80
N LEU A 19 -5.02 -9.67 -15.36
CA LEU A 19 -5.32 -8.26 -15.14
C LEU A 19 -6.44 -7.82 -16.09
N ARG A 20 -7.53 -7.31 -15.52
CA ARG A 20 -8.74 -6.95 -16.27
C ARG A 20 -9.22 -5.55 -15.91
N GLY A 21 -9.54 -4.77 -16.95
CA GLY A 21 -10.08 -3.41 -16.82
C GLY A 21 -11.26 -3.14 -17.76
N GLU A 22 -11.73 -4.14 -18.51
CA GLU A 22 -12.79 -3.97 -19.49
C GLU A 22 -14.10 -3.49 -18.81
N PRO A 23 -14.83 -2.55 -19.38
CA PRO A 23 -16.02 -1.93 -18.76
C PRO A 23 -17.04 -2.93 -18.22
N ALA A 24 -17.31 -4.01 -18.95
CA ALA A 24 -18.23 -5.05 -18.52
C ALA A 24 -17.71 -5.81 -17.28
N TYR A 25 -16.39 -6.04 -17.18
CA TYR A 25 -15.78 -6.67 -16.01
C TYR A 25 -15.81 -5.74 -14.79
N VAL A 26 -15.47 -4.45 -14.96
CA VAL A 26 -15.49 -3.43 -13.90
C VAL A 26 -16.85 -3.42 -13.19
N LYS A 27 -17.93 -3.36 -13.97
CA LYS A 27 -19.32 -3.34 -13.46
C LYS A 27 -19.68 -4.62 -12.70
N ARG A 28 -19.42 -5.78 -13.29
CA ARG A 28 -19.70 -7.09 -12.63
C ARG A 28 -18.88 -7.26 -11.35
N ALA A 29 -17.62 -6.84 -11.34
CA ALA A 29 -16.75 -6.95 -10.16
C ALA A 29 -17.22 -6.04 -9.03
N CYS A 30 -17.77 -4.87 -9.33
CA CYS A 30 -18.39 -3.98 -8.38
C CYS A 30 -19.64 -4.62 -7.75
N ASP A 31 -20.57 -5.13 -8.56
CA ASP A 31 -21.79 -5.77 -8.09
C ASP A 31 -21.48 -6.99 -7.21
N ALA A 32 -20.50 -7.80 -7.63
CA ALA A 32 -20.05 -8.92 -6.82
C ALA A 32 -19.39 -8.49 -5.50
N SER A 33 -18.72 -7.33 -5.45
CA SER A 33 -18.14 -6.79 -4.23
C SER A 33 -19.20 -6.28 -3.28
N LEU A 34 -20.19 -5.54 -3.76
CA LEU A 34 -21.35 -5.08 -2.97
C LEU A 34 -22.09 -6.26 -2.33
N LEU A 35 -22.37 -7.30 -3.13
CA LEU A 35 -23.04 -8.52 -2.65
C LEU A 35 -22.22 -9.22 -1.55
N ARG A 36 -20.92 -9.44 -1.76
CA ARG A 36 -20.06 -10.12 -0.76
C ARG A 36 -19.88 -9.33 0.52
N LEU A 37 -19.87 -8.01 0.43
CA LEU A 37 -19.72 -7.12 1.59
C LEU A 37 -21.02 -6.87 2.31
N GLY A 38 -22.17 -7.14 1.68
CA GLY A 38 -23.50 -6.88 2.23
C GLY A 38 -23.77 -5.38 2.42
N ILE A 39 -23.30 -4.55 1.48
CA ILE A 39 -23.46 -3.09 1.50
C ILE A 39 -24.00 -2.61 0.16
N ASP A 40 -24.65 -1.45 0.17
CA ASP A 40 -25.23 -0.83 -1.03
C ASP A 40 -24.26 0.10 -1.74
N VAL A 41 -23.25 0.64 -1.03
CA VAL A 41 -22.30 1.62 -1.56
C VAL A 41 -20.89 1.33 -1.06
N ILE A 42 -19.92 1.34 -1.99
CA ILE A 42 -18.48 1.29 -1.69
C ILE A 42 -17.96 2.72 -1.54
N ASP A 43 -17.30 3.04 -0.44
CA ASP A 43 -16.76 4.40 -0.23
C ASP A 43 -15.57 4.69 -1.15
N LEU A 44 -14.67 3.71 -1.37
CA LEU A 44 -13.49 3.89 -2.22
C LEU A 44 -13.22 2.61 -3.02
N TYR A 45 -13.35 2.70 -4.35
CA TYR A 45 -13.18 1.56 -5.26
C TYR A 45 -11.90 1.69 -6.06
N TYR A 46 -11.00 0.70 -5.91
CA TYR A 46 -9.69 0.72 -6.52
C TYR A 46 -9.57 -0.19 -7.73
N LEU A 47 -8.91 0.30 -8.78
CA LEU A 47 -8.25 -0.57 -9.75
C LEU A 47 -6.96 -1.12 -9.12
N HIS A 48 -6.87 -2.45 -8.95
CA HIS A 48 -5.77 -3.10 -8.20
C HIS A 48 -4.43 -3.08 -8.94
N ARG A 49 -4.48 -3.24 -10.26
CA ARG A 49 -3.33 -3.12 -11.18
C ARG A 49 -3.83 -2.61 -12.52
N PRO A 50 -3.07 -1.75 -13.22
CA PRO A 50 -3.40 -1.34 -14.57
C PRO A 50 -3.49 -2.57 -15.48
N PRO A 51 -4.57 -2.72 -16.28
CA PRO A 51 -4.68 -3.76 -17.26
C PRO A 51 -3.70 -3.50 -18.43
N GLN A 52 -3.27 -4.57 -19.11
CA GLN A 52 -2.38 -4.46 -20.28
C GLN A 52 -3.14 -4.32 -21.60
N THR A 53 -4.41 -4.73 -21.62
CA THR A 53 -5.22 -4.87 -22.83
C THR A 53 -6.36 -3.85 -22.94
N THR A 54 -6.55 -3.03 -21.92
CA THR A 54 -7.60 -2.01 -21.85
C THR A 54 -6.96 -0.68 -21.49
N GLU A 55 -7.29 0.39 -22.23
CA GLU A 55 -6.78 1.71 -21.90
C GLU A 55 -7.34 2.19 -20.55
N ILE A 56 -6.54 2.97 -19.84
CA ILE A 56 -6.92 3.43 -18.50
C ILE A 56 -8.17 4.30 -18.55
N GLU A 57 -8.35 5.05 -19.61
CA GLU A 57 -9.49 5.91 -19.82
C GLU A 57 -10.81 5.12 -19.92
N GLU A 58 -10.80 3.97 -20.59
CA GLU A 58 -11.98 3.09 -20.69
C GLU A 58 -12.31 2.49 -19.33
N THR A 59 -11.28 2.04 -18.60
CA THR A 59 -11.45 1.47 -17.24
C THR A 59 -12.02 2.51 -16.29
N VAL A 60 -11.43 3.72 -16.26
CA VAL A 60 -11.87 4.80 -15.37
C VAL A 60 -13.23 5.34 -15.79
N GLY A 61 -13.53 5.38 -17.09
CA GLY A 61 -14.87 5.71 -17.61
C GLY A 61 -15.94 4.78 -17.03
N ALA A 62 -15.70 3.47 -17.05
CA ALA A 62 -16.61 2.49 -16.44
C ALA A 62 -16.72 2.64 -14.91
N MET A 63 -15.63 3.00 -14.22
CA MET A 63 -15.66 3.32 -12.80
C MET A 63 -16.48 4.56 -12.50
N ALA A 64 -16.37 5.60 -13.34
CA ALA A 64 -17.15 6.85 -13.23
C ALA A 64 -18.67 6.61 -13.40
N GLU A 65 -19.06 5.68 -14.29
CA GLU A 65 -20.46 5.27 -14.40
C GLU A 65 -20.98 4.63 -13.10
N LEU A 66 -20.14 3.89 -12.35
CA LEU A 66 -20.50 3.35 -11.04
C LEU A 66 -20.69 4.44 -9.98
N VAL A 67 -19.92 5.53 -10.05
CA VAL A 67 -20.12 6.72 -9.21
C VAL A 67 -21.45 7.39 -9.55
N SER A 68 -21.71 7.60 -10.83
CA SER A 68 -22.99 8.18 -11.31
C SER A 68 -24.20 7.33 -10.93
N ALA A 69 -24.04 6.00 -10.89
CA ALA A 69 -25.07 5.05 -10.45
C ALA A 69 -25.23 4.98 -8.91
N GLY A 70 -24.43 5.71 -8.13
CA GLY A 70 -24.47 5.73 -6.69
C GLY A 70 -23.94 4.47 -6.00
N LYS A 71 -23.30 3.55 -6.74
CA LYS A 71 -22.69 2.31 -6.20
C LYS A 71 -21.32 2.53 -5.56
N VAL A 72 -20.63 3.59 -5.98
CA VAL A 72 -19.27 3.95 -5.54
C VAL A 72 -19.24 5.44 -5.23
N ARG A 73 -18.54 5.86 -4.16
CA ARG A 73 -18.39 7.28 -3.82
C ARG A 73 -17.14 7.89 -4.43
N HIS A 74 -16.00 7.19 -4.29
CA HIS A 74 -14.70 7.69 -4.69
C HIS A 74 -13.92 6.63 -5.45
N LEU A 75 -13.04 7.07 -6.37
CA LEU A 75 -12.19 6.20 -7.17
C LEU A 75 -10.75 6.24 -6.68
N GLY A 76 -10.08 5.10 -6.78
CA GLY A 76 -8.66 4.95 -6.49
C GLY A 76 -7.94 4.07 -7.50
N LEU A 77 -6.63 4.25 -7.57
CA LEU A 77 -5.74 3.43 -8.39
C LEU A 77 -4.67 2.79 -7.50
N SER A 78 -4.05 1.71 -7.98
CA SER A 78 -2.95 1.07 -7.24
C SER A 78 -1.78 0.76 -8.16
N GLU A 79 -0.56 1.07 -7.70
CA GLU A 79 0.70 0.81 -8.41
C GLU A 79 0.71 1.44 -9.81
N VAL A 80 0.41 2.72 -9.90
CA VAL A 80 0.46 3.54 -11.11
C VAL A 80 1.58 4.57 -11.01
N ASP A 81 2.14 4.96 -12.14
CA ASP A 81 3.04 6.10 -12.25
C ASP A 81 2.28 7.43 -12.42
N GLY A 82 3.01 8.54 -12.39
CA GLY A 82 2.42 9.87 -12.52
C GLY A 82 1.77 10.14 -13.87
N GLY A 83 2.28 9.56 -14.96
CA GLY A 83 1.71 9.71 -16.28
C GLY A 83 0.33 9.04 -16.37
N LEU A 84 0.24 7.80 -15.90
CA LEU A 84 -1.00 7.04 -15.90
C LEU A 84 -2.03 7.66 -14.94
N LEU A 85 -1.58 8.18 -13.78
CA LEU A 85 -2.45 8.89 -12.84
C LEU A 85 -3.10 10.13 -13.49
N ARG A 86 -2.32 10.95 -14.21
CA ARG A 86 -2.85 12.16 -14.90
C ARG A 86 -3.88 11.79 -15.96
N ARG A 87 -3.60 10.77 -16.78
CA ARG A 87 -4.55 10.26 -17.79
C ARG A 87 -5.86 9.81 -17.16
N ALA A 88 -5.77 9.01 -16.09
CA ALA A 88 -6.93 8.53 -15.34
C ALA A 88 -7.74 9.68 -14.71
N HIS A 89 -7.04 10.63 -14.06
CA HIS A 89 -7.67 11.76 -13.37
C HIS A 89 -8.38 12.72 -14.33
N ALA A 90 -7.89 12.83 -15.57
CA ALA A 90 -8.54 13.63 -16.61
C ALA A 90 -9.93 13.07 -17.04
N VAL A 91 -10.17 11.76 -16.87
CA VAL A 91 -11.46 11.13 -17.12
C VAL A 91 -12.43 11.34 -15.96
N HIS A 92 -11.96 11.10 -14.74
CA HIS A 92 -12.72 11.29 -13.51
C HIS A 92 -11.75 11.50 -12.34
N PRO A 93 -12.04 12.39 -11.37
CA PRO A 93 -11.20 12.62 -10.21
C PRO A 93 -10.83 11.33 -9.48
N ILE A 94 -9.54 11.10 -9.31
CA ILE A 94 -8.98 10.03 -8.49
C ILE A 94 -8.69 10.59 -7.10
N THR A 95 -9.18 9.90 -6.07
CA THR A 95 -9.05 10.35 -4.67
C THR A 95 -7.76 9.86 -4.02
N ALA A 96 -7.33 8.64 -4.36
CA ALA A 96 -6.15 8.03 -3.75
C ALA A 96 -5.40 7.10 -4.70
N VAL A 97 -4.07 7.07 -4.56
CA VAL A 97 -3.21 6.02 -5.13
C VAL A 97 -2.71 5.14 -4.00
N GLN A 98 -2.88 3.82 -4.15
CA GLN A 98 -2.37 2.84 -3.20
C GLN A 98 -1.08 2.22 -3.73
N SER A 99 0.03 2.44 -3.04
CA SER A 99 1.35 1.90 -3.40
C SER A 99 2.08 1.33 -2.19
N GLU A 100 3.03 0.41 -2.41
CA GLU A 100 3.91 -0.04 -1.34
C GLU A 100 4.75 1.14 -0.86
N TYR A 101 4.64 1.46 0.44
CA TYR A 101 5.41 2.55 1.02
C TYR A 101 5.74 2.27 2.47
N SER A 102 7.03 2.39 2.81
CA SER A 102 7.56 2.09 4.14
C SER A 102 9.00 2.63 4.28
N LEU A 103 9.62 2.46 5.43
CA LEU A 103 11.03 2.79 5.69
C LEU A 103 12.01 2.22 4.64
N TRP A 104 11.71 1.12 3.99
CA TRP A 104 12.59 0.47 3.01
C TRP A 104 12.02 0.33 1.59
N ALA A 105 10.88 0.93 1.30
CA ALA A 105 10.23 0.93 -0.01
C ALA A 105 9.67 2.32 -0.28
N ARG A 106 10.40 3.13 -1.06
CA ARG A 106 10.12 4.55 -1.27
C ARG A 106 9.95 4.93 -2.74
N GLU A 107 9.73 3.94 -3.61
CA GLU A 107 9.54 4.13 -5.05
C GLU A 107 8.45 5.16 -5.40
N PRO A 108 7.33 5.29 -4.66
CA PRO A 108 6.32 6.32 -4.94
C PRO A 108 6.85 7.76 -4.90
N GLU A 109 7.93 8.03 -4.17
CA GLU A 109 8.54 9.37 -4.09
C GLU A 109 9.12 9.85 -5.44
N THR A 110 9.55 8.91 -6.29
CA THR A 110 10.13 9.21 -7.60
C THR A 110 9.18 8.91 -8.76
N THR A 111 8.19 8.04 -8.57
CA THR A 111 7.35 7.57 -9.67
C THR A 111 6.00 8.27 -9.78
N VAL A 112 5.40 8.69 -8.66
CA VAL A 112 4.03 9.23 -8.67
C VAL A 112 3.84 10.50 -7.84
N LEU A 113 4.78 10.86 -6.96
CA LEU A 113 4.62 11.93 -5.98
C LEU A 113 4.27 13.29 -6.60
N ASP A 114 4.93 13.67 -7.70
CA ASP A 114 4.68 14.96 -8.33
C ASP A 114 3.23 15.05 -8.87
N ALA A 115 2.71 13.95 -9.43
CA ALA A 115 1.32 13.89 -9.87
C ALA A 115 0.34 13.88 -8.69
N LEU A 116 0.69 13.24 -7.56
CA LEU A 116 -0.14 13.29 -6.35
C LEU A 116 -0.29 14.73 -5.83
N ARG A 117 0.81 15.49 -5.80
CA ARG A 117 0.82 16.91 -5.39
C ARG A 117 0.00 17.79 -6.34
N GLU A 118 0.25 17.63 -7.63
CA GLU A 118 -0.41 18.39 -8.69
C GLU A 118 -1.93 18.22 -8.65
N LEU A 119 -2.40 16.99 -8.43
CA LEU A 119 -3.80 16.63 -8.52
C LEU A 119 -4.52 16.58 -7.16
N GLY A 120 -3.83 16.82 -6.06
CA GLY A 120 -4.39 16.73 -4.72
C GLY A 120 -4.81 15.31 -4.29
N VAL A 121 -4.08 14.30 -4.78
CA VAL A 121 -4.40 12.88 -4.57
C VAL A 121 -3.63 12.33 -3.37
N ALA A 122 -4.30 11.54 -2.52
CA ALA A 122 -3.69 10.94 -1.33
C ALA A 122 -2.86 9.68 -1.68
N LEU A 123 -1.78 9.44 -0.93
CA LEU A 123 -1.01 8.19 -0.94
C LEU A 123 -1.53 7.24 0.14
N VAL A 124 -1.99 6.06 -0.25
CA VAL A 124 -2.35 4.97 0.68
C VAL A 124 -1.22 3.95 0.69
N ALA A 125 -0.52 3.88 1.82
CA ALA A 125 0.69 3.08 1.99
C ALA A 125 0.34 1.64 2.39
N TYR A 126 0.43 0.68 1.46
CA TYR A 126 0.31 -0.72 1.84
C TYR A 126 1.67 -1.32 2.22
N SER A 127 1.66 -2.43 2.97
CA SER A 127 2.85 -3.05 3.57
C SER A 127 3.73 -2.08 4.38
N PRO A 128 3.18 -1.16 5.18
CA PRO A 128 3.97 -0.15 5.89
C PRO A 128 4.95 -0.74 6.91
N LEU A 129 4.73 -2.00 7.29
CA LEU A 129 5.61 -2.78 8.18
C LEU A 129 6.57 -3.71 7.41
N GLY A 130 6.76 -3.51 6.09
CA GLY A 130 7.63 -4.37 5.28
C GLY A 130 7.21 -5.85 5.35
N ARG A 131 5.91 -6.13 5.24
CA ARG A 131 5.34 -7.49 5.42
C ARG A 131 5.64 -8.12 6.78
N GLY A 132 5.83 -7.30 7.81
CA GLY A 132 6.16 -7.68 9.17
C GLY A 132 7.66 -7.69 9.50
N PHE A 133 8.56 -7.53 8.53
CA PHE A 133 9.99 -7.57 8.76
C PHE A 133 10.47 -6.41 9.65
N LEU A 134 9.95 -5.20 9.42
CA LEU A 134 10.30 -4.00 10.19
C LEU A 134 9.81 -4.04 11.66
N THR A 135 9.00 -5.03 12.04
CA THR A 135 8.63 -5.25 13.44
C THR A 135 9.74 -5.91 14.24
N GLY A 136 10.75 -6.50 13.57
CA GLY A 136 11.80 -7.28 14.18
C GLY A 136 11.35 -8.62 14.80
N THR A 137 10.08 -9.01 14.59
CA THR A 137 9.52 -10.27 15.14
C THR A 137 9.39 -11.39 14.11
N VAL A 138 9.57 -11.07 12.82
CA VAL A 138 9.53 -12.06 11.74
C VAL A 138 10.93 -12.61 11.50
N ASP A 139 11.11 -13.90 11.79
CA ASP A 139 12.29 -14.64 11.35
C ASP A 139 11.96 -15.37 10.04
N PRO A 140 12.53 -14.94 8.89
CA PRO A 140 12.26 -15.55 7.60
C PRO A 140 12.63 -17.03 7.52
N THR A 141 13.58 -17.48 8.35
CA THR A 141 14.05 -18.88 8.37
C THR A 141 13.04 -19.83 9.02
N SER A 142 12.18 -19.30 9.90
CA SER A 142 11.14 -20.04 10.63
C SER A 142 9.76 -19.98 9.99
N LEU A 143 9.59 -19.32 8.84
CA LEU A 143 8.31 -19.20 8.16
C LEU A 143 7.82 -20.55 7.59
N ASP A 144 6.50 -20.77 7.60
CA ASP A 144 5.87 -21.95 6.98
C ASP A 144 6.30 -22.09 5.50
N ALA A 145 6.43 -23.33 5.04
CA ALA A 145 6.87 -23.61 3.65
C ALA A 145 5.97 -22.96 2.58
N ARG A 146 4.68 -22.72 2.90
CA ARG A 146 3.71 -22.06 2.03
C ARG A 146 3.68 -20.55 2.18
N ASP A 147 4.47 -19.96 3.09
CA ASP A 147 4.53 -18.52 3.27
C ASP A 147 5.30 -17.89 2.10
N PHE A 148 4.61 -17.06 1.31
CA PHE A 148 5.20 -16.41 0.13
C PHE A 148 6.43 -15.55 0.47
N ARG A 149 6.59 -15.10 1.71
CA ARG A 149 7.74 -14.31 2.16
C ARG A 149 9.05 -15.09 2.08
N ARG A 150 9.02 -16.42 2.17
CA ARG A 150 10.22 -17.27 1.99
C ARG A 150 10.85 -17.13 0.62
N HIS A 151 10.05 -16.80 -0.39
CA HIS A 151 10.50 -16.66 -1.78
C HIS A 151 10.74 -15.19 -2.17
N ASN A 152 10.60 -14.26 -1.22
CA ASN A 152 10.84 -12.86 -1.51
C ASN A 152 12.35 -12.56 -1.42
N PRO A 153 12.94 -11.91 -2.45
CA PRO A 153 14.38 -11.63 -2.49
C PRO A 153 14.91 -10.85 -1.28
N ARG A 154 14.08 -10.01 -0.65
CA ARG A 154 14.46 -9.24 0.55
C ARG A 154 14.59 -10.09 1.83
N PHE A 155 14.05 -11.31 1.82
CA PHE A 155 14.00 -12.21 3.01
C PHE A 155 14.94 -13.41 2.88
N SER A 156 15.83 -13.44 1.89
CA SER A 156 16.69 -14.59 1.63
C SER A 156 18.11 -14.19 1.29
N GLY A 157 19.08 -15.13 1.53
CA GLY A 157 20.48 -14.96 1.19
C GLY A 157 21.12 -13.71 1.81
N ASP A 158 22.10 -13.14 1.13
CA ASP A 158 22.87 -11.97 1.58
C ASP A 158 21.96 -10.74 1.81
N ALA A 159 20.86 -10.62 1.05
CA ALA A 159 19.90 -9.53 1.25
C ALA A 159 19.23 -9.57 2.61
N LEU A 160 18.96 -10.77 3.16
CA LEU A 160 18.41 -10.91 4.51
C LEU A 160 19.34 -10.33 5.56
N ASP A 161 20.64 -10.62 5.48
CA ASP A 161 21.62 -10.16 6.48
C ASP A 161 21.80 -8.64 6.44
N VAL A 162 21.82 -8.05 5.24
CA VAL A 162 21.83 -6.59 5.07
C VAL A 162 20.55 -5.97 5.63
N ASN A 163 19.39 -6.54 5.35
CA ASN A 163 18.10 -6.00 5.76
C ASN A 163 17.84 -6.16 7.28
N ARG A 164 18.47 -7.12 7.95
CA ARG A 164 18.41 -7.24 9.42
C ARG A 164 18.88 -5.96 10.11
N ALA A 165 19.92 -5.31 9.60
CA ALA A 165 20.40 -4.03 10.14
C ALA A 165 19.32 -2.93 10.09
N ILE A 166 18.42 -2.97 9.09
CA ILE A 166 17.28 -2.03 9.01
C ILE A 166 16.30 -2.30 10.16
N ALA A 167 15.93 -3.56 10.39
CA ALA A 167 15.02 -3.92 11.47
C ALA A 167 15.65 -3.61 12.85
N ASP A 168 16.98 -3.77 13.00
CA ASP A 168 17.70 -3.45 14.22
C ASP A 168 17.74 -1.94 14.51
N ALA A 169 17.92 -1.10 13.49
CA ALA A 169 17.83 0.35 13.63
C ALA A 169 16.43 0.78 14.10
N VAL A 170 15.36 0.25 13.49
CA VAL A 170 13.98 0.52 13.93
C VAL A 170 13.76 0.07 15.38
N ARG A 171 14.32 -1.09 15.77
CA ARG A 171 14.25 -1.62 17.15
C ARG A 171 14.99 -0.71 18.12
N SER A 172 16.16 -0.19 17.77
CA SER A 172 16.94 0.74 18.58
C SER A 172 16.15 2.00 18.91
N VAL A 173 15.54 2.65 17.88
CA VAL A 173 14.67 3.81 18.08
C VAL A 173 13.48 3.46 18.96
N ALA A 174 12.84 2.31 18.74
CA ALA A 174 11.70 1.85 19.53
C ALA A 174 12.05 1.67 21.03
N GLN A 175 13.22 1.09 21.32
CA GLN A 175 13.71 0.91 22.69
C GLN A 175 13.94 2.24 23.40
N ARG A 176 14.57 3.23 22.73
CA ARG A 176 14.77 4.57 23.31
C ARG A 176 13.46 5.26 23.63
N LYS A 177 12.43 5.01 22.83
CA LYS A 177 11.08 5.61 23.02
C LYS A 177 10.14 4.82 23.92
N GLY A 178 10.52 3.60 24.32
CA GLY A 178 9.65 2.73 25.12
C GLY A 178 8.40 2.25 24.38
N VAL A 179 8.47 2.10 23.04
CA VAL A 179 7.36 1.68 22.18
C VAL A 179 7.71 0.45 21.34
N ALA A 180 6.75 -0.14 20.65
CA ALA A 180 7.03 -1.27 19.77
C ALA A 180 7.65 -0.82 18.44
N PRO A 181 8.55 -1.62 17.80
CA PRO A 181 9.13 -1.30 16.50
C PRO A 181 8.08 -1.04 15.41
N ALA A 182 6.95 -1.77 15.42
CA ALA A 182 5.83 -1.53 14.53
C ALA A 182 5.27 -0.10 14.65
N GLN A 183 5.23 0.46 15.87
CA GLN A 183 4.74 1.82 16.10
C GLN A 183 5.72 2.86 15.55
N VAL A 184 7.03 2.64 15.66
CA VAL A 184 8.05 3.51 15.03
C VAL A 184 7.92 3.50 13.51
N ALA A 185 7.81 2.31 12.90
CA ALA A 185 7.67 2.19 11.44
C ALA A 185 6.38 2.86 10.92
N LEU A 186 5.27 2.75 11.65
CA LEU A 186 4.00 3.39 11.28
C LEU A 186 4.04 4.90 11.53
N ALA A 187 4.61 5.36 12.65
CA ALA A 187 4.79 6.78 12.95
C ALA A 187 5.65 7.46 11.87
N TRP A 188 6.70 6.79 11.40
CA TRP A 188 7.50 7.28 10.29
C TRP A 188 6.64 7.47 9.02
N VAL A 189 5.81 6.48 8.65
CA VAL A 189 4.92 6.59 7.47
C VAL A 189 3.92 7.73 7.64
N HIS A 190 3.30 7.88 8.82
CA HIS A 190 2.39 8.98 9.12
C HIS A 190 3.08 10.35 9.01
N GLY A 191 4.30 10.48 9.52
CA GLY A 191 5.11 11.70 9.45
C GLY A 191 5.46 12.13 8.02
N GLN A 192 5.43 11.21 7.06
CA GLN A 192 5.74 11.53 5.67
C GLN A 192 4.72 12.47 5.00
N ALA A 193 3.50 12.57 5.52
CA ALA A 193 2.50 13.48 4.96
C ALA A 193 3.00 14.92 4.89
N GLN A 194 3.66 15.40 5.94
CA GLN A 194 4.24 16.76 5.97
C GLN A 194 5.41 16.90 4.99
N ARG A 195 6.32 15.93 4.96
CA ARG A 195 7.51 15.95 4.08
C ARG A 195 7.13 15.84 2.60
N LEU A 196 6.17 14.98 2.28
CA LEU A 196 5.73 14.73 0.90
C LEU A 196 4.74 15.79 0.40
N GLY A 197 4.11 16.56 1.29
CA GLY A 197 3.11 17.56 0.91
C GLY A 197 1.81 16.97 0.35
N VAL A 198 1.52 15.70 0.69
CA VAL A 198 0.28 14.99 0.33
C VAL A 198 -0.22 14.18 1.53
N PRO A 199 -1.53 13.92 1.67
CA PRO A 199 -2.02 13.01 2.70
C PRO A 199 -1.41 11.60 2.51
N VAL A 200 -0.89 11.01 3.59
CA VAL A 200 -0.33 9.65 3.60
C VAL A 200 -1.07 8.81 4.64
N VAL A 201 -1.66 7.70 4.22
CA VAL A 201 -2.45 6.83 5.08
C VAL A 201 -1.90 5.41 5.05
N PRO A 202 -1.18 4.94 6.09
CA PRO A 202 -0.76 3.54 6.17
C PRO A 202 -1.93 2.60 6.45
N ILE A 203 -1.90 1.42 5.83
CA ILE A 203 -2.92 0.38 5.99
C ILE A 203 -2.30 -0.94 6.50
N PRO A 204 -1.83 -0.99 7.76
CA PRO A 204 -1.25 -2.20 8.34
C PRO A 204 -2.34 -3.27 8.54
N GLY A 205 -2.21 -4.41 7.82
CA GLY A 205 -3.16 -5.51 7.91
C GLY A 205 -2.99 -6.33 9.20
N THR A 206 -4.08 -6.60 9.93
CA THR A 206 -4.07 -7.50 11.08
C THR A 206 -5.39 -8.23 11.25
N LYS A 207 -5.35 -9.40 11.90
CA LYS A 207 -6.52 -10.17 12.35
C LYS A 207 -6.66 -10.20 13.88
N ARG A 208 -5.72 -9.57 14.61
CA ARG A 208 -5.67 -9.59 16.07
C ARG A 208 -5.93 -8.19 16.63
N ARG A 209 -6.83 -8.10 17.61
CA ARG A 209 -7.17 -6.85 18.27
C ARG A 209 -5.94 -6.19 18.92
N THR A 210 -5.08 -6.96 19.57
CA THR A 210 -3.82 -6.47 20.18
C THR A 210 -2.93 -5.74 19.18
N TRP A 211 -2.80 -6.28 17.95
CA TRP A 211 -2.02 -5.62 16.90
C TRP A 211 -2.73 -4.39 16.33
N LEU A 212 -4.05 -4.39 16.30
CA LEU A 212 -4.81 -3.21 15.90
C LEU A 212 -4.59 -2.07 16.90
N GLU A 213 -4.71 -2.34 18.19
CA GLU A 213 -4.48 -1.37 19.27
C GLU A 213 -3.03 -0.84 19.23
N GLN A 214 -2.05 -1.74 19.03
CA GLN A 214 -0.64 -1.35 18.85
C GLN A 214 -0.44 -0.45 17.63
N ASN A 215 -1.04 -0.80 16.47
CA ASN A 215 -0.93 -0.01 15.25
C ASN A 215 -1.56 1.38 15.41
N VAL A 216 -2.71 1.49 16.07
CA VAL A 216 -3.36 2.79 16.38
C VAL A 216 -2.50 3.61 17.33
N GLY A 217 -1.84 2.98 18.29
CA GLY A 217 -0.92 3.64 19.20
C GLY A 217 0.28 4.33 18.52
N ALA A 218 0.56 4.01 17.25
CA ALA A 218 1.59 4.70 16.48
C ALA A 218 1.29 6.20 16.26
N LEU A 219 0.02 6.59 16.32
CA LEU A 219 -0.40 8.00 16.19
C LEU A 219 0.08 8.88 17.35
N ASN A 220 0.46 8.27 18.48
CA ASN A 220 0.98 8.95 19.66
C ASN A 220 2.51 8.94 19.73
N VAL A 221 3.20 8.39 18.73
CA VAL A 221 4.66 8.30 18.69
C VAL A 221 5.21 9.48 17.91
N GLU A 222 5.89 10.38 18.62
CA GLU A 222 6.61 11.50 18.01
C GLU A 222 8.06 11.08 17.70
N LEU A 223 8.46 11.20 16.44
CA LEU A 223 9.83 10.99 16.00
C LEU A 223 10.56 12.33 15.97
N THR A 224 11.69 12.39 16.69
CA THR A 224 12.55 13.60 16.69
C THR A 224 13.36 13.71 15.40
N ALA A 225 13.97 14.86 15.17
CA ALA A 225 14.88 15.05 14.04
C ALA A 225 16.06 14.06 14.08
N GLU A 226 16.54 13.68 15.28
CA GLU A 226 17.59 12.68 15.47
C GLU A 226 17.11 11.27 15.09
N ASP A 227 15.89 10.88 15.47
CA ASP A 227 15.29 9.61 15.05
C ASP A 227 15.12 9.55 13.52
N LEU A 228 14.66 10.65 12.91
CA LEU A 228 14.50 10.72 11.46
C LEU A 228 15.83 10.65 10.72
N ALA A 229 16.90 11.28 11.24
CA ALA A 229 18.24 11.19 10.67
C ALA A 229 18.80 9.76 10.69
N GLU A 230 18.39 8.94 11.68
CA GLU A 230 18.74 7.50 11.74
C GLU A 230 17.87 6.66 10.79
N LEU A 231 16.57 6.98 10.67
CA LEU A 231 15.60 6.17 9.94
C LEU A 231 15.53 6.47 8.44
N ASP A 232 15.67 7.73 8.02
CA ASP A 232 15.49 8.14 6.63
C ASP A 232 16.47 7.48 5.64
N PRO A 233 17.76 7.27 5.98
CA PRO A 233 18.70 6.63 5.06
C PRO A 233 18.52 5.12 4.89
N LEU A 234 17.64 4.49 5.67
CA LEU A 234 17.51 3.02 5.68
C LEU A 234 17.03 2.44 4.34
N ALA A 235 16.25 3.20 3.57
CA ALA A 235 15.77 2.75 2.26
C ALA A 235 16.92 2.51 1.27
N GLU A 236 17.99 3.33 1.33
CA GLU A 236 19.17 3.21 0.47
C GLU A 236 20.00 1.96 0.74
N ARG A 237 19.83 1.38 1.93
CA ARG A 237 20.51 0.15 2.37
C ARG A 237 19.71 -1.10 2.05
N ALA A 238 18.44 -0.98 1.65
CA ALA A 238 17.56 -2.11 1.40
C ALA A 238 18.09 -2.95 0.23
N ALA A 239 18.41 -4.22 0.49
CA ALA A 239 18.88 -5.18 -0.50
C ALA A 239 17.74 -6.09 -0.99
N GLY A 240 17.86 -6.56 -2.23
CA GLY A 240 16.90 -7.45 -2.87
C GLY A 240 15.72 -6.71 -3.53
N ALA A 241 15.22 -7.29 -4.62
CA ALA A 241 14.05 -6.77 -5.33
C ALA A 241 12.79 -6.87 -4.46
N ARG A 242 11.81 -6.02 -4.73
CA ARG A 242 10.53 -5.99 -4.01
C ARG A 242 9.69 -7.25 -4.25
N TYR A 243 9.79 -7.82 -5.48
CA TYR A 243 9.13 -9.05 -5.95
C TYR A 243 10.11 -9.90 -6.74
#